data_9893d9832f065c43ad1c20b228acc344
#
_entry.id   9893d9832f065c43ad1c20b228acc344
#
_cell.length_a   1.000
_cell.length_b   1.000
_cell.length_c   1.000
_cell.angle_alpha   90.00
_cell.angle_beta   90.00
_cell.angle_gamma   90.00
#
_symmetry.space_group_name_H-M   'P 1'
#
loop_
_entity.id
_entity.type
_entity.pdbx_description
1 polymer ?
#
loop_
_entity_poly.entity_id
_entity_poly.type
_entity_poly.pdbx_seq_one_letter_code
_entity_poly.pdbx_strand_id
1 'polypeptide(L)'
;MDMFLEAWYVFRLTIAQYSELQYVLILIPFVLFLELPLYLVNWLGVLRYLYRKKNDIPWIAPYSPRVTCTITCYSEGKAVQNTVLSLLEQIYPGHIEIIAAVDGVKKNLPTYQALKELLPLVKNYANRSLTILPKIQRGGRVSSLNAGLSRAQGEVFFALDGDTSFDNQMVSSAVSHFGDPDTVAVTGPMRVRNAKSTLVTRLQSLEYMLTMQVGKLGFAQLSVINNVPGAFGVFRKSFIQKIGGWNTGTAEDLDMTLRIKQYHVRHPRLKFAFEPNAVSHTDAPESLLGFLKQRLRWDGDTWYIYANKHKFGIAASVMGWKNFIFLLWYGVLFQVIMPFSIIIYTLYMAVMLPSHIFLLSMVLVYLFYTVLVSIQYILYLVLLSDRRLEDCQAFWVLLIYPGFQFIGRTWSAVAILNQIFNKGHLDSAMAPLWVLKKGKQ
;
A
#
# COMPACT_ATOMS: atom_id res chain seq x y z
N MET A 1 38.96 20.65 -10.85
CA MET A 1 38.45 20.68 -12.25
C MET A 1 39.10 19.59 -13.08
N ASP A 2 40.41 19.36 -12.91
CA ASP A 2 41.16 18.35 -13.66
C ASP A 2 40.73 16.90 -13.40
N MET A 3 40.50 16.53 -12.16
CA MET A 3 40.08 15.17 -11.78
C MET A 3 38.72 14.77 -12.41
N PHE A 4 37.79 15.71 -12.56
CA PHE A 4 36.49 15.45 -13.19
C PHE A 4 36.62 15.30 -14.70
N LEU A 5 37.50 16.11 -15.34
CA LEU A 5 37.79 16.01 -16.76
C LEU A 5 38.54 14.72 -17.09
N GLU A 6 39.49 14.31 -16.26
CA GLU A 6 40.19 13.03 -16.41
C GLU A 6 39.23 11.84 -16.22
N ALA A 7 38.37 11.86 -15.19
CA ALA A 7 37.36 10.85 -15.00
C ALA A 7 36.39 10.77 -16.18
N TRP A 8 35.99 11.92 -16.73
CA TRP A 8 35.14 11.99 -17.92
C TRP A 8 35.84 11.47 -19.19
N TYR A 9 37.13 11.77 -19.36
CA TYR A 9 37.91 11.28 -20.48
C TYR A 9 38.10 9.76 -20.43
N VAL A 10 38.48 9.22 -19.27
CA VAL A 10 38.60 7.77 -19.03
C VAL A 10 37.26 7.07 -19.22
N PHE A 11 36.17 7.68 -18.76
CA PHE A 11 34.83 7.20 -18.97
C PHE A 11 34.45 7.10 -20.45
N ARG A 12 34.73 8.16 -21.24
CA ARG A 12 34.51 8.11 -22.69
C ARG A 12 35.36 7.05 -23.41
N LEU A 13 36.61 6.85 -23.01
CA LEU A 13 37.46 5.79 -23.56
C LEU A 13 36.94 4.39 -23.22
N THR A 14 36.40 4.20 -21.98
CA THR A 14 35.82 2.93 -21.56
C THR A 14 34.50 2.66 -22.29
N ILE A 15 33.68 3.70 -22.51
CA ILE A 15 32.45 3.59 -23.32
C ILE A 15 32.79 3.22 -24.77
N ALA A 16 33.84 3.78 -25.35
CA ALA A 16 34.22 3.51 -26.74
C ALA A 16 34.63 2.04 -26.99
N GLN A 17 34.92 1.27 -25.91
CA GLN A 17 35.21 -0.16 -25.98
C GLN A 17 33.94 -1.04 -25.96
N TYR A 18 32.81 -0.50 -25.50
CA TYR A 18 31.52 -1.21 -25.47
C TYR A 18 30.57 -0.57 -26.48
N SER A 19 29.71 -1.36 -27.13
CA SER A 19 28.61 -0.76 -27.87
C SER A 19 27.71 0.05 -26.91
N GLU A 20 27.10 1.13 -27.39
CA GLU A 20 26.24 2.00 -26.60
C GLU A 20 25.14 1.19 -25.84
N LEU A 21 24.62 0.16 -26.49
CA LEU A 21 23.63 -0.73 -25.90
C LEU A 21 24.19 -1.56 -24.73
N GLN A 22 25.42 -2.10 -24.86
CA GLN A 22 26.06 -2.86 -23.80
C GLN A 22 26.29 -1.99 -22.56
N TYR A 23 26.65 -0.74 -22.76
CA TYR A 23 26.88 0.19 -21.65
C TYR A 23 25.58 0.54 -20.91
N VAL A 24 24.51 0.80 -21.64
CA VAL A 24 23.17 1.01 -21.06
C VAL A 24 22.72 -0.21 -20.28
N LEU A 25 22.93 -1.42 -20.81
CA LEU A 25 22.61 -2.68 -20.14
C LEU A 25 23.43 -2.90 -18.85
N ILE A 26 24.67 -2.42 -18.81
CA ILE A 26 25.51 -2.50 -17.61
C ILE A 26 25.07 -1.47 -16.56
N LEU A 27 24.75 -0.22 -16.95
CA LEU A 27 24.41 0.82 -15.99
C LEU A 27 23.03 0.68 -15.35
N ILE A 28 22.03 0.35 -16.13
CA ILE A 28 20.62 0.41 -15.68
C ILE A 28 19.82 -0.86 -15.98
N PRO A 29 20.35 -2.08 -15.73
CA PRO A 29 19.64 -3.31 -16.08
C PRO A 29 18.30 -3.44 -15.36
N PHE A 30 18.25 -3.07 -14.08
CA PHE A 30 17.00 -3.16 -13.29
C PHE A 30 15.94 -2.16 -13.77
N VAL A 31 16.36 -0.98 -14.20
CA VAL A 31 15.45 0.02 -14.78
C VAL A 31 14.83 -0.53 -16.05
N LEU A 32 15.63 -1.04 -16.97
CA LEU A 32 15.15 -1.49 -18.28
C LEU A 32 14.23 -2.68 -18.19
N PHE A 33 14.57 -3.69 -17.38
CA PHE A 33 13.83 -4.96 -17.35
C PHE A 33 12.74 -5.03 -16.29
N LEU A 34 12.80 -4.20 -15.25
CA LEU A 34 11.85 -4.27 -14.14
C LEU A 34 11.06 -2.97 -13.94
N GLU A 35 11.74 -1.83 -13.78
CA GLU A 35 11.07 -0.60 -13.38
C GLU A 35 10.38 0.12 -14.55
N LEU A 36 11.03 0.24 -15.70
CA LEU A 36 10.42 0.88 -16.88
C LEU A 36 9.17 0.13 -17.36
N PRO A 37 9.17 -1.22 -17.50
CA PRO A 37 7.94 -1.95 -17.79
C PRO A 37 6.85 -1.73 -16.73
N LEU A 38 7.21 -1.66 -15.45
CA LEU A 38 6.27 -1.39 -14.37
C LEU A 38 5.63 0.00 -14.52
N TYR A 39 6.43 1.03 -14.80
CA TYR A 39 5.95 2.39 -15.02
C TYR A 39 5.06 2.48 -16.26
N LEU A 40 5.44 1.81 -17.36
CA LEU A 40 4.62 1.76 -18.57
C LEU A 40 3.26 1.11 -18.29
N VAL A 41 3.24 -0.02 -17.59
CA VAL A 41 2.00 -0.71 -17.20
C VAL A 41 1.12 0.20 -16.34
N ASN A 42 1.71 0.89 -15.35
CA ASN A 42 0.96 1.81 -14.49
C ASN A 42 0.36 2.96 -15.29
N TRP A 43 1.14 3.61 -16.15
CA TRP A 43 0.66 4.75 -16.94
C TRP A 43 -0.34 4.36 -18.01
N LEU A 44 -0.18 3.20 -18.66
CA LEU A 44 -1.20 2.66 -19.56
C LEU A 44 -2.53 2.43 -18.83
N GLY A 45 -2.47 1.93 -17.60
CA GLY A 45 -3.65 1.80 -16.75
C GLY A 45 -4.27 3.16 -16.39
N VAL A 46 -3.46 4.15 -16.03
CA VAL A 46 -3.94 5.53 -15.76
C VAL A 46 -4.59 6.13 -16.99
N LEU A 47 -3.96 6.03 -18.17
CA LEU A 47 -4.55 6.54 -19.43
C LEU A 47 -5.87 5.85 -19.75
N ARG A 48 -5.97 4.53 -19.55
CA ARG A 48 -7.24 3.79 -19.68
C ARG A 48 -8.31 4.30 -18.73
N TYR A 49 -7.95 4.58 -17.46
CA TYR A 49 -8.87 5.18 -16.50
C TYR A 49 -9.37 6.54 -16.97
N LEU A 50 -8.47 7.44 -17.39
CA LEU A 50 -8.85 8.77 -17.87
C LEU A 50 -9.75 8.73 -19.12
N TYR A 51 -9.43 7.81 -20.05
CA TYR A 51 -10.27 7.58 -21.23
C TYR A 51 -11.68 7.13 -20.85
N ARG A 52 -11.79 6.17 -19.91
CA ARG A 52 -13.10 5.69 -19.41
C ARG A 52 -13.85 6.77 -18.66
N LYS A 53 -13.19 7.49 -17.77
CA LYS A 53 -13.79 8.61 -17.01
C LYS A 53 -14.38 9.68 -17.93
N LYS A 54 -13.78 9.91 -19.12
CA LYS A 54 -14.28 10.87 -20.10
C LYS A 54 -15.46 10.34 -20.93
N ASN A 55 -15.47 9.05 -21.25
CA ASN A 55 -16.37 8.45 -22.24
C ASN A 55 -17.48 7.59 -21.63
N ASP A 56 -17.25 7.00 -20.44
CA ASP A 56 -18.28 6.22 -19.78
C ASP A 56 -19.27 7.19 -19.12
N ILE A 57 -20.54 7.12 -19.52
CA ILE A 57 -21.64 7.78 -18.80
C ILE A 57 -21.71 7.06 -17.44
N PRO A 58 -21.58 7.79 -16.31
CA PRO A 58 -21.71 7.15 -15.02
C PRO A 58 -23.14 6.61 -14.90
N TRP A 59 -23.31 5.31 -15.05
CA TRP A 59 -24.57 4.64 -14.77
C TRP A 59 -24.72 4.54 -13.25
N ILE A 60 -25.11 5.63 -12.64
CA ILE A 60 -25.34 5.73 -11.21
C ILE A 60 -26.84 5.47 -10.99
N ALA A 61 -27.21 4.21 -10.91
CA ALA A 61 -28.35 3.89 -10.06
C ALA A 61 -27.94 4.31 -8.64
N PRO A 62 -28.82 5.01 -7.86
CA PRO A 62 -28.48 5.43 -6.50
C PRO A 62 -28.33 4.21 -5.60
N TYR A 63 -27.17 3.59 -5.63
CA TYR A 63 -26.83 2.46 -4.77
C TYR A 63 -26.24 2.98 -3.47
N SER A 64 -27.06 3.02 -2.43
CA SER A 64 -26.69 3.52 -1.11
C SER A 64 -27.08 2.52 -0.02
N PRO A 65 -26.52 1.31 -0.03
CA PRO A 65 -26.83 0.28 0.94
C PRO A 65 -26.36 0.69 2.34
N ARG A 66 -26.86 -0.01 3.37
CA ARG A 66 -26.26 0.08 4.69
C ARG A 66 -24.81 -0.39 4.63
N VAL A 67 -23.88 0.39 5.22
CA VAL A 67 -22.47 0.06 5.29
C VAL A 67 -22.02 -0.12 6.73
N THR A 68 -21.00 -0.96 6.96
CA THR A 68 -20.37 -1.13 8.28
C THR A 68 -18.91 -0.74 8.18
N CYS A 69 -18.49 0.26 8.97
CA CYS A 69 -17.12 0.71 9.13
C CYS A 69 -16.54 0.14 10.42
N THR A 70 -15.70 -0.88 10.33
CA THR A 70 -15.02 -1.46 11.50
C THR A 70 -13.65 -0.79 11.68
N ILE A 71 -13.47 -0.13 12.81
CA ILE A 71 -12.23 0.54 13.21
C ILE A 71 -11.50 -0.38 14.20
N THR A 72 -10.26 -0.73 13.88
CA THR A 72 -9.40 -1.50 14.81
C THR A 72 -8.62 -0.54 15.69
N CYS A 73 -8.87 -0.61 17.01
CA CYS A 73 -8.32 0.34 17.97
C CYS A 73 -7.35 -0.34 18.94
N TYR A 74 -6.08 0.18 18.97
CA TYR A 74 -5.04 -0.22 19.93
C TYR A 74 -4.02 0.90 20.14
N SER A 75 -4.09 1.59 21.28
CA SER A 75 -3.18 2.67 21.70
C SER A 75 -3.32 4.03 21.00
N GLU A 76 -4.39 4.30 20.27
CA GLU A 76 -4.61 5.59 19.58
C GLU A 76 -4.96 6.73 20.56
N GLY A 77 -5.44 6.42 21.76
CA GLY A 77 -5.90 7.44 22.71
C GLY A 77 -6.99 8.32 22.11
N LYS A 78 -6.83 9.66 22.22
CA LYS A 78 -7.77 10.61 21.63
C LYS A 78 -7.76 10.71 20.11
N ALA A 79 -6.69 10.24 19.45
CA ALA A 79 -6.60 10.31 17.99
C ALA A 79 -7.72 9.51 17.28
N VAL A 80 -8.26 8.47 17.91
CA VAL A 80 -9.40 7.69 17.39
C VAL A 80 -10.66 8.56 17.18
N GLN A 81 -10.80 9.69 17.89
CA GLN A 81 -11.93 10.61 17.71
C GLN A 81 -11.94 11.20 16.31
N ASN A 82 -10.78 11.56 15.75
CA ASN A 82 -10.68 12.08 14.38
C ASN A 82 -11.17 11.06 13.34
N THR A 83 -10.86 9.80 13.53
CA THR A 83 -11.33 8.70 12.67
C THR A 83 -12.86 8.60 12.72
N VAL A 84 -13.43 8.57 13.92
CA VAL A 84 -14.90 8.47 14.09
C VAL A 84 -15.60 9.72 13.55
N LEU A 85 -15.10 10.93 13.84
CA LEU A 85 -15.66 12.19 13.35
C LEU A 85 -15.68 12.24 11.83
N SER A 86 -14.57 11.87 11.17
CA SER A 86 -14.51 11.81 9.70
C SER A 86 -15.49 10.82 9.08
N LEU A 87 -15.92 9.77 9.82
CA LEU A 87 -16.96 8.84 9.38
C LEU A 87 -18.38 9.36 9.67
N LEU A 88 -18.58 10.12 10.74
CA LEU A 88 -19.87 10.75 11.04
C LEU A 88 -20.21 11.83 10.00
N GLU A 89 -19.21 12.58 9.55
CA GLU A 89 -19.31 13.69 8.61
C GLU A 89 -19.38 13.25 7.12
N GLN A 90 -19.43 11.95 6.85
CA GLN A 90 -19.51 11.45 5.47
C GLN A 90 -20.77 11.92 4.74
N ILE A 91 -20.62 12.42 3.53
CA ILE A 91 -21.71 12.74 2.60
C ILE A 91 -22.23 11.43 1.97
N TYR A 92 -23.10 10.76 2.71
CA TYR A 92 -23.64 9.47 2.31
C TYR A 92 -25.11 9.34 2.77
N PRO A 93 -26.08 9.10 1.87
CA PRO A 93 -27.48 9.05 2.24
C PRO A 93 -27.88 7.78 2.97
N GLY A 94 -27.14 6.68 2.77
CA GLY A 94 -27.37 5.41 3.45
C GLY A 94 -26.93 5.42 4.92
N HIS A 95 -27.26 4.36 5.64
CA HIS A 95 -26.86 4.20 7.03
C HIS A 95 -25.39 3.76 7.14
N ILE A 96 -24.59 4.48 7.95
CA ILE A 96 -23.22 4.11 8.32
C ILE A 96 -23.22 3.59 9.76
N GLU A 97 -22.96 2.30 9.90
CA GLU A 97 -22.72 1.63 11.16
C GLU A 97 -21.21 1.65 11.46
N ILE A 98 -20.81 2.32 12.51
CA ILE A 98 -19.41 2.38 12.96
C ILE A 98 -19.25 1.39 14.11
N ILE A 99 -18.31 0.44 13.97
CA ILE A 99 -17.95 -0.52 15.02
C ILE A 99 -16.49 -0.27 15.42
N ALA A 100 -16.29 0.32 16.60
CA ALA A 100 -14.95 0.57 17.14
C ALA A 100 -14.53 -0.62 18.03
N ALA A 101 -13.65 -1.47 17.50
CA ALA A 101 -13.17 -2.67 18.22
C ALA A 101 -11.90 -2.33 19.01
N VAL A 102 -12.05 -2.10 20.32
CA VAL A 102 -10.95 -1.79 21.25
C VAL A 102 -10.27 -3.07 21.69
N ASP A 103 -9.07 -3.34 21.18
CA ASP A 103 -8.32 -4.56 21.43
C ASP A 103 -7.61 -4.51 22.79
N GLY A 104 -7.97 -5.43 23.71
CA GLY A 104 -7.41 -5.45 25.06
C GLY A 104 -7.78 -4.22 25.89
N VAL A 105 -9.06 -3.94 26.06
CA VAL A 105 -9.61 -2.70 26.65
C VAL A 105 -8.96 -2.29 27.98
N LYS A 106 -8.56 -3.25 28.83
CA LYS A 106 -7.90 -2.95 30.11
C LYS A 106 -6.57 -2.18 29.93
N LYS A 107 -5.85 -2.40 28.82
CA LYS A 107 -4.60 -1.71 28.47
C LYS A 107 -4.84 -0.50 27.59
N ASN A 108 -6.06 -0.31 27.08
CA ASN A 108 -6.46 0.75 26.14
C ASN A 108 -7.61 1.60 26.69
N LEU A 109 -7.65 1.82 28.00
CA LEU A 109 -8.66 2.66 28.64
C LEU A 109 -8.75 4.07 28.06
N PRO A 110 -7.64 4.78 27.73
CA PRO A 110 -7.73 6.12 27.13
C PRO A 110 -8.48 6.11 25.77
N THR A 111 -8.21 5.14 24.90
CA THR A 111 -8.93 4.98 23.63
C THR A 111 -10.40 4.67 23.84
N TYR A 112 -10.71 3.78 24.79
CA TYR A 112 -12.08 3.43 25.14
C TYR A 112 -12.87 4.61 25.71
N GLN A 113 -12.25 5.43 26.59
CA GLN A 113 -12.86 6.64 27.13
C GLN A 113 -13.10 7.69 26.05
N ALA A 114 -12.10 7.92 25.18
CA ALA A 114 -12.23 8.84 24.06
C ALA A 114 -13.40 8.47 23.13
N LEU A 115 -13.63 7.19 22.88
CA LEU A 115 -14.77 6.73 22.10
C LEU A 115 -16.10 6.96 22.84
N LYS A 116 -16.16 6.75 24.16
CA LYS A 116 -17.37 7.01 24.97
C LYS A 116 -17.79 8.48 24.95
N GLU A 117 -16.83 9.40 24.95
CA GLU A 117 -17.07 10.83 24.85
C GLU A 117 -17.85 11.22 23.58
N LEU A 118 -17.73 10.43 22.50
CA LEU A 118 -18.44 10.69 21.24
C LEU A 118 -19.87 10.18 21.20
N LEU A 119 -20.30 9.30 22.10
CA LEU A 119 -21.64 8.70 22.07
C LEU A 119 -22.78 9.73 22.09
N PRO A 120 -22.72 10.81 22.89
CA PRO A 120 -23.73 11.87 22.83
C PRO A 120 -23.77 12.58 21.48
N LEU A 121 -22.60 12.84 20.89
CA LEU A 121 -22.46 13.53 19.61
C LEU A 121 -23.06 12.75 18.45
N VAL A 122 -22.89 11.42 18.44
CA VAL A 122 -23.42 10.54 17.38
C VAL A 122 -24.93 10.68 17.21
N LYS A 123 -25.66 10.97 18.29
CA LYS A 123 -27.12 11.16 18.24
C LYS A 123 -27.57 12.35 17.37
N ASN A 124 -26.67 13.28 17.11
CA ASN A 124 -26.94 14.45 16.28
C ASN A 124 -26.80 14.15 14.77
N TYR A 125 -26.28 12.98 14.42
CA TYR A 125 -26.09 12.61 13.02
C TYR A 125 -27.15 11.60 12.59
N ALA A 126 -28.01 11.97 11.67
CA ALA A 126 -28.99 11.07 11.10
C ALA A 126 -28.31 9.93 10.34
N ASN A 127 -28.87 8.73 10.39
CA ASN A 127 -28.34 7.55 9.69
C ASN A 127 -26.91 7.18 10.07
N ARG A 128 -26.49 7.50 11.30
CA ARG A 128 -25.17 7.12 11.86
C ARG A 128 -25.36 6.38 13.17
N SER A 129 -24.56 5.35 13.38
CA SER A 129 -24.52 4.63 14.67
C SER A 129 -23.08 4.29 15.04
N LEU A 130 -22.77 4.37 16.33
CA LEU A 130 -21.46 3.98 16.88
C LEU A 130 -21.66 2.88 17.92
N THR A 131 -21.06 1.74 17.70
CA THR A 131 -20.97 0.63 18.64
C THR A 131 -19.52 0.46 19.08
N ILE A 132 -19.26 0.62 20.37
CA ILE A 132 -17.95 0.37 20.95
C ILE A 132 -17.88 -1.09 21.37
N LEU A 133 -16.87 -1.81 20.86
CA LEU A 133 -16.67 -3.24 21.12
C LEU A 133 -15.43 -3.43 22.02
N PRO A 134 -15.62 -3.47 23.36
CA PRO A 134 -14.52 -3.64 24.28
C PRO A 134 -14.08 -5.11 24.33
N LYS A 135 -12.95 -5.44 23.73
CA LYS A 135 -12.38 -6.78 23.82
C LYS A 135 -11.53 -6.89 25.09
N ILE A 136 -11.83 -7.84 25.95
CA ILE A 136 -11.11 -8.04 27.22
C ILE A 136 -9.68 -8.51 26.92
N GLN A 137 -9.55 -9.52 26.06
CA GLN A 137 -8.27 -10.10 25.67
C GLN A 137 -7.73 -9.44 24.40
N ARG A 138 -6.45 -9.09 24.40
CA ARG A 138 -5.74 -8.64 23.20
C ARG A 138 -5.68 -9.79 22.20
N GLY A 139 -6.12 -9.56 20.98
CA GLY A 139 -6.13 -10.54 19.89
C GLY A 139 -5.51 -10.02 18.59
N GLY A 140 -5.05 -8.77 18.58
CA GLY A 140 -4.50 -8.10 17.42
C GLY A 140 -5.61 -7.64 16.43
N ARG A 141 -5.13 -7.05 15.33
CA ARG A 141 -5.97 -6.46 14.27
C ARG A 141 -6.97 -7.46 13.68
N VAL A 142 -6.50 -8.63 13.29
CA VAL A 142 -7.33 -9.68 12.68
C VAL A 142 -8.50 -10.10 13.58
N SER A 143 -8.23 -10.30 14.86
CA SER A 143 -9.26 -10.62 15.84
C SER A 143 -10.29 -9.49 15.97
N SER A 144 -9.86 -8.23 15.86
CA SER A 144 -10.73 -7.05 15.93
C SER A 144 -11.58 -6.90 14.67
N LEU A 145 -11.00 -7.10 13.48
CA LEU A 145 -11.74 -7.11 12.21
C LEU A 145 -12.81 -8.21 12.18
N ASN A 146 -12.47 -9.45 12.59
CA ASN A 146 -13.41 -10.55 12.63
C ASN A 146 -14.54 -10.34 13.67
N ALA A 147 -14.21 -9.72 14.81
CA ALA A 147 -15.22 -9.35 15.80
C ALA A 147 -16.18 -8.26 15.27
N GLY A 148 -15.69 -7.32 14.49
CA GLY A 148 -16.50 -6.36 13.76
C GLY A 148 -17.34 -7.02 12.67
N LEU A 149 -16.74 -7.89 11.86
CA LEU A 149 -17.42 -8.61 10.77
C LEU A 149 -18.59 -9.48 11.27
N SER A 150 -18.44 -10.13 12.42
CA SER A 150 -19.50 -10.96 13.03
C SER A 150 -20.72 -10.16 13.49
N ARG A 151 -20.56 -8.85 13.75
CA ARG A 151 -21.62 -7.93 14.16
C ARG A 151 -22.12 -7.02 13.05
N ALA A 152 -21.39 -6.95 11.95
CA ALA A 152 -21.69 -6.07 10.83
C ALA A 152 -23.07 -6.34 10.24
N GLN A 153 -23.89 -5.30 10.08
CA GLN A 153 -25.21 -5.38 9.46
C GLN A 153 -25.21 -4.81 8.02
N GLY A 154 -24.20 -4.01 7.65
CA GLY A 154 -24.06 -3.45 6.31
C GLY A 154 -23.76 -4.50 5.23
N GLU A 155 -24.11 -4.22 4.00
CA GLU A 155 -23.78 -5.04 2.83
C GLU A 155 -22.31 -4.86 2.41
N VAL A 156 -21.79 -3.65 2.60
CA VAL A 156 -20.40 -3.27 2.32
C VAL A 156 -19.68 -3.09 3.65
N PHE A 157 -18.51 -3.71 3.77
CA PHE A 157 -17.69 -3.73 4.97
C PHE A 157 -16.40 -2.95 4.75
N PHE A 158 -16.16 -1.94 5.58
CA PHE A 158 -14.95 -1.16 5.60
C PHE A 158 -14.05 -1.65 6.74
N ALA A 159 -12.82 -2.06 6.41
CA ALA A 159 -11.76 -2.41 7.35
C ALA A 159 -10.80 -1.22 7.48
N LEU A 160 -10.82 -0.55 8.64
CA LEU A 160 -10.18 0.73 8.86
C LEU A 160 -9.26 0.70 10.08
N ASP A 161 -8.20 1.53 10.05
CA ASP A 161 -7.33 1.77 11.21
C ASP A 161 -7.86 2.89 12.10
N GLY A 162 -7.56 2.81 13.39
CA GLY A 162 -8.03 3.76 14.41
C GLY A 162 -7.35 5.13 14.37
N ASP A 163 -6.29 5.31 13.59
CA ASP A 163 -5.53 6.53 13.41
C ASP A 163 -5.69 7.17 12.02
N THR A 164 -6.55 6.60 11.18
CA THR A 164 -6.80 7.03 9.81
C THR A 164 -8.04 7.92 9.73
N SER A 165 -7.97 9.06 9.06
CA SER A 165 -9.11 9.93 8.76
C SER A 165 -9.47 9.89 7.27
N PHE A 166 -10.65 10.37 6.91
CA PHE A 166 -11.21 10.20 5.56
C PHE A 166 -11.82 11.49 5.04
N ASP A 167 -11.71 11.70 3.72
CA ASP A 167 -12.45 12.77 3.04
C ASP A 167 -13.96 12.48 3.07
N ASN A 168 -14.78 13.52 3.11
CA ASN A 168 -16.24 13.41 3.33
C ASN A 168 -16.99 12.61 2.24
N GLN A 169 -16.40 12.39 1.07
CA GLN A 169 -16.98 11.60 -0.02
C GLN A 169 -16.44 10.16 -0.09
N MET A 170 -15.59 9.76 0.85
CA MET A 170 -14.91 8.46 0.80
C MET A 170 -15.90 7.29 0.74
N VAL A 171 -16.91 7.29 1.61
CA VAL A 171 -17.89 6.20 1.66
C VAL A 171 -18.72 6.14 0.38
N SER A 172 -19.28 7.27 -0.07
CA SER A 172 -20.12 7.32 -1.28
C SER A 172 -19.34 6.87 -2.53
N SER A 173 -18.11 7.34 -2.67
CA SER A 173 -17.25 7.03 -3.80
C SER A 173 -16.86 5.53 -3.81
N ALA A 174 -16.43 4.98 -2.68
CA ALA A 174 -16.06 3.57 -2.61
C ALA A 174 -17.26 2.64 -2.82
N VAL A 175 -18.42 2.98 -2.26
CA VAL A 175 -19.65 2.16 -2.34
C VAL A 175 -20.20 2.09 -3.76
N SER A 176 -20.03 3.13 -4.58
CA SER A 176 -20.52 3.16 -5.96
C SER A 176 -20.08 1.96 -6.80
N HIS A 177 -18.87 1.44 -6.55
CA HIS A 177 -18.33 0.27 -7.25
C HIS A 177 -19.08 -1.03 -6.92
N PHE A 178 -19.74 -1.12 -5.78
CA PHE A 178 -20.46 -2.34 -5.36
C PHE A 178 -21.85 -2.48 -5.99
N GLY A 179 -22.30 -1.50 -6.77
CA GLY A 179 -23.41 -1.68 -7.70
C GLY A 179 -23.14 -2.78 -8.74
N ASP A 180 -21.88 -3.00 -9.11
CA ASP A 180 -21.46 -4.16 -9.87
C ASP A 180 -21.31 -5.38 -8.92
N PRO A 181 -22.10 -6.47 -9.12
CA PRO A 181 -22.06 -7.66 -8.26
C PRO A 181 -20.69 -8.39 -8.31
N ASP A 182 -19.92 -8.22 -9.37
CA ASP A 182 -18.60 -8.82 -9.55
C ASP A 182 -17.50 -8.08 -8.77
N THR A 183 -17.77 -6.86 -8.28
CA THR A 183 -16.83 -6.11 -7.43
C THR A 183 -16.86 -6.66 -6.00
N VAL A 184 -15.72 -7.17 -5.55
CA VAL A 184 -15.57 -7.79 -4.22
C VAL A 184 -14.72 -6.97 -3.26
N ALA A 185 -13.81 -6.17 -3.78
CA ALA A 185 -12.97 -5.30 -2.97
C ALA A 185 -12.67 -3.98 -3.69
N VAL A 186 -12.63 -2.91 -2.90
CA VAL A 186 -12.31 -1.55 -3.34
C VAL A 186 -11.27 -0.96 -2.39
N THR A 187 -10.38 -0.15 -2.92
CA THR A 187 -9.49 0.70 -2.14
C THR A 187 -9.37 2.06 -2.81
N GLY A 188 -8.78 3.01 -2.14
CA GLY A 188 -8.53 4.35 -2.65
C GLY A 188 -7.14 4.87 -2.30
N PRO A 189 -6.85 6.13 -2.62
CA PRO A 189 -5.61 6.79 -2.27
C PRO A 189 -5.42 6.85 -0.76
N MET A 190 -4.20 6.58 -0.32
CA MET A 190 -3.74 6.92 1.02
C MET A 190 -2.80 8.12 0.91
N ARG A 191 -3.04 9.16 1.68
CA ARG A 191 -2.22 10.37 1.77
C ARG A 191 -1.53 10.44 3.12
N VAL A 192 -0.33 10.97 3.15
CA VAL A 192 0.41 11.21 4.39
C VAL A 192 -0.09 12.52 5.01
N ARG A 193 -0.78 12.43 6.16
CA ARG A 193 -1.36 13.58 6.87
C ARG A 193 -0.28 14.50 7.43
N ASN A 194 0.75 13.94 8.04
CA ASN A 194 1.89 14.67 8.61
C ASN A 194 3.03 14.93 7.59
N ALA A 195 2.73 15.04 6.29
CA ALA A 195 3.73 15.19 5.23
C ALA A 195 4.71 16.36 5.44
N LYS A 196 4.29 17.40 6.17
CA LYS A 196 5.10 18.61 6.40
C LYS A 196 5.99 18.56 7.65
N SER A 197 5.87 17.53 8.49
CA SER A 197 6.57 17.43 9.78
C SER A 197 8.08 17.28 9.61
N THR A 198 8.54 16.40 8.73
CA THR A 198 9.98 16.13 8.54
C THR A 198 10.32 15.86 7.07
N LEU A 199 11.61 15.81 6.75
CA LEU A 199 12.07 15.36 5.42
C LEU A 199 11.61 13.93 5.12
N VAL A 200 11.67 13.04 6.10
CA VAL A 200 11.30 11.63 5.95
C VAL A 200 9.81 11.48 5.63
N THR A 201 8.93 12.26 6.27
CA THR A 201 7.49 12.24 5.96
C THR A 201 7.17 12.83 4.59
N ARG A 202 7.94 13.83 4.13
CA ARG A 202 7.79 14.38 2.77
C ARG A 202 8.20 13.38 1.69
N LEU A 203 9.30 12.66 1.91
CA LEU A 203 9.76 11.59 1.01
C LEU A 203 8.73 10.45 0.94
N GLN A 204 8.15 10.06 2.08
CA GLN A 204 7.07 9.07 2.13
C GLN A 204 5.79 9.60 1.46
N SER A 205 5.48 10.89 1.56
CA SER A 205 4.34 11.49 0.84
C SER A 205 4.50 11.35 -0.67
N LEU A 206 5.70 11.65 -1.20
CA LEU A 206 6.02 11.43 -2.62
C LEU A 206 5.91 9.95 -3.01
N GLU A 207 6.44 9.04 -2.17
CA GLU A 207 6.30 7.60 -2.38
C GLU A 207 4.83 7.18 -2.48
N TYR A 208 3.96 7.68 -1.59
CA TYR A 208 2.53 7.34 -1.60
C TYR A 208 1.81 7.89 -2.83
N MET A 209 2.15 9.09 -3.31
CA MET A 209 1.62 9.62 -4.56
C MET A 209 1.93 8.70 -5.74
N LEU A 210 3.16 8.21 -5.85
CA LEU A 210 3.59 7.39 -6.97
C LEU A 210 3.15 5.92 -6.84
N THR A 211 3.21 5.33 -5.64
CA THR A 211 2.92 3.90 -5.46
C THR A 211 1.47 3.62 -5.11
N MET A 212 0.88 4.38 -4.18
CA MET A 212 -0.48 4.14 -3.69
C MET A 212 -1.55 4.77 -4.59
N GLN A 213 -1.24 5.86 -5.31
CA GLN A 213 -2.19 6.47 -6.24
C GLN A 213 -1.93 5.99 -7.67
N VAL A 214 -0.80 6.38 -8.29
CA VAL A 214 -0.50 5.98 -9.68
C VAL A 214 -0.43 4.47 -9.83
N GLY A 215 0.37 3.80 -8.99
CA GLY A 215 0.60 2.36 -9.09
C GLY A 215 -0.68 1.54 -8.90
N LYS A 216 -1.43 1.78 -7.82
CA LYS A 216 -2.66 1.01 -7.56
C LYS A 216 -3.78 1.31 -8.56
N LEU A 217 -3.91 2.56 -9.01
CA LEU A 217 -4.86 2.91 -10.07
C LEU A 217 -4.52 2.16 -11.36
N GLY A 218 -3.24 2.17 -11.78
CA GLY A 218 -2.78 1.44 -12.94
C GLY A 218 -3.07 -0.07 -12.85
N PHE A 219 -2.74 -0.69 -11.73
CA PHE A 219 -2.99 -2.11 -11.49
C PHE A 219 -4.48 -2.46 -11.43
N ALA A 220 -5.31 -1.57 -10.88
CA ALA A 220 -6.76 -1.77 -10.83
C ALA A 220 -7.38 -1.83 -12.22
N GLN A 221 -6.96 -0.95 -13.14
CA GLN A 221 -7.46 -0.96 -14.52
C GLN A 221 -7.10 -2.24 -15.28
N LEU A 222 -6.07 -2.94 -14.84
CA LEU A 222 -5.67 -4.24 -15.35
C LEU A 222 -6.23 -5.40 -14.50
N SER A 223 -6.96 -5.12 -13.42
CA SER A 223 -7.48 -6.10 -12.45
C SER A 223 -6.37 -6.99 -11.84
N VAL A 224 -5.22 -6.38 -11.51
CA VAL A 224 -4.05 -7.06 -10.92
C VAL A 224 -3.55 -6.38 -9.65
N ILE A 225 -4.40 -5.64 -8.92
CA ILE A 225 -4.02 -5.00 -7.65
C ILE A 225 -3.20 -5.98 -6.80
N ASN A 226 -2.04 -5.53 -6.33
CA ASN A 226 -1.11 -6.35 -5.53
C ASN A 226 -1.65 -6.63 -4.12
N ASN A 227 -2.14 -5.59 -3.44
CA ASN A 227 -2.84 -5.71 -2.16
C ASN A 227 -3.88 -4.60 -1.96
N VAL A 228 -4.93 -4.90 -1.22
CA VAL A 228 -5.87 -3.93 -0.66
C VAL A 228 -5.34 -3.52 0.72
N PRO A 229 -4.89 -2.27 0.93
CA PRO A 229 -4.19 -1.87 2.16
C PRO A 229 -5.00 -2.12 3.42
N GLY A 230 -4.31 -2.53 4.49
CA GLY A 230 -4.94 -2.74 5.79
C GLY A 230 -5.67 -1.50 6.32
N ALA A 231 -5.02 -0.32 6.27
CA ALA A 231 -5.58 0.92 6.80
C ALA A 231 -6.85 1.40 6.08
N PHE A 232 -7.04 0.99 4.81
CA PHE A 232 -8.22 1.34 4.04
C PHE A 232 -8.57 0.25 3.02
N GLY A 233 -9.35 -0.74 3.45
CA GLY A 233 -9.91 -1.78 2.61
C GLY A 233 -11.44 -1.81 2.69
N VAL A 234 -12.10 -1.88 1.54
CA VAL A 234 -13.56 -1.94 1.44
C VAL A 234 -13.95 -3.23 0.72
N PHE A 235 -14.92 -3.95 1.25
CA PHE A 235 -15.20 -5.30 0.80
C PHE A 235 -16.70 -5.59 0.74
N ARG A 236 -17.11 -6.45 -0.17
CA ARG A 236 -18.45 -7.05 -0.14
C ARG A 236 -18.55 -8.02 1.04
N LYS A 237 -19.35 -7.69 2.04
CA LYS A 237 -19.46 -8.47 3.31
C LYS A 237 -19.73 -9.96 3.07
N SER A 238 -20.71 -10.28 2.24
CA SER A 238 -21.08 -11.67 1.94
C SER A 238 -19.91 -12.48 1.37
N PHE A 239 -19.06 -11.85 0.55
CA PHE A 239 -17.90 -12.51 -0.02
C PHE A 239 -16.82 -12.77 1.05
N ILE A 240 -16.51 -11.78 1.92
CA ILE A 240 -15.54 -11.99 3.01
C ILE A 240 -16.01 -13.07 3.98
N GLN A 241 -17.30 -13.08 4.32
CA GLN A 241 -17.88 -14.15 5.17
C GLN A 241 -17.74 -15.54 4.51
N LYS A 242 -17.99 -15.63 3.20
CA LYS A 242 -17.82 -16.86 2.40
C LYS A 242 -16.40 -17.40 2.44
N ILE A 243 -15.39 -16.52 2.40
CA ILE A 243 -13.98 -16.93 2.47
C ILE A 243 -13.45 -17.05 3.90
N GLY A 244 -14.29 -16.89 4.93
CA GLY A 244 -13.96 -17.11 6.34
C GLY A 244 -13.29 -15.94 7.06
N GLY A 245 -13.46 -14.70 6.58
CA GLY A 245 -12.86 -13.51 7.19
C GLY A 245 -11.34 -13.47 7.13
N TRP A 246 -10.71 -12.81 8.09
CA TRP A 246 -9.25 -12.74 8.21
C TRP A 246 -8.70 -13.91 9.02
N ASN A 247 -7.61 -14.53 8.59
CA ASN A 247 -7.07 -15.74 9.21
C ASN A 247 -5.54 -15.77 9.39
N THR A 248 -4.89 -14.63 9.36
CA THR A 248 -3.44 -14.51 9.60
C THR A 248 -3.13 -13.52 10.71
N GLY A 249 -2.03 -13.70 11.44
CA GLY A 249 -1.61 -12.78 12.50
C GLY A 249 -0.84 -11.55 12.00
N THR A 250 -0.31 -11.60 10.77
CA THR A 250 0.47 -10.54 10.14
C THR A 250 0.13 -10.44 8.66
N ALA A 251 0.40 -9.27 8.04
CA ALA A 251 0.12 -8.97 6.63
C ALA A 251 -1.29 -9.43 6.19
N GLU A 252 -2.28 -9.16 7.01
CA GLU A 252 -3.66 -9.61 6.83
C GLU A 252 -4.29 -9.05 5.56
N ASP A 253 -3.81 -7.92 5.08
CA ASP A 253 -4.21 -7.24 3.85
C ASP A 253 -3.72 -7.98 2.60
N LEU A 254 -2.43 -8.34 2.58
CA LEU A 254 -1.85 -9.13 1.50
C LEU A 254 -2.45 -10.55 1.47
N ASP A 255 -2.60 -11.18 2.64
CA ASP A 255 -3.26 -12.47 2.78
C ASP A 255 -4.68 -12.46 2.22
N MET A 256 -5.49 -11.50 2.63
CA MET A 256 -6.88 -11.35 2.16
C MET A 256 -6.90 -11.16 0.64
N THR A 257 -6.05 -10.31 0.10
CA THR A 257 -5.98 -10.05 -1.34
C THR A 257 -5.61 -11.32 -2.12
N LEU A 258 -4.62 -12.08 -1.65
CA LEU A 258 -4.23 -13.36 -2.29
C LEU A 258 -5.35 -14.39 -2.22
N ARG A 259 -6.03 -14.51 -1.08
CA ARG A 259 -7.17 -15.43 -0.93
C ARG A 259 -8.31 -15.07 -1.89
N ILE A 260 -8.60 -13.79 -2.10
CA ILE A 260 -9.57 -13.36 -3.12
C ILE A 260 -9.09 -13.76 -4.53
N LYS A 261 -7.80 -13.52 -4.86
CA LYS A 261 -7.23 -13.91 -6.16
C LYS A 261 -7.27 -15.42 -6.40
N GLN A 262 -7.15 -16.23 -5.36
CA GLN A 262 -7.25 -17.71 -5.47
C GLN A 262 -8.66 -18.20 -5.82
N TYR A 263 -9.68 -17.35 -5.71
CA TYR A 263 -11.02 -17.64 -6.24
C TYR A 263 -11.19 -17.30 -7.71
N HIS A 264 -10.23 -16.61 -8.34
CA HIS A 264 -10.40 -16.06 -9.70
C HIS A 264 -10.65 -17.10 -10.76
N VAL A 265 -10.02 -18.29 -10.72
CA VAL A 265 -10.27 -19.35 -11.73
C VAL A 265 -11.71 -19.85 -11.65
N ARG A 266 -12.27 -19.97 -10.43
CA ARG A 266 -13.66 -20.40 -10.22
C ARG A 266 -14.67 -19.28 -10.46
N HIS A 267 -14.24 -18.03 -10.33
CA HIS A 267 -15.06 -16.82 -10.47
C HIS A 267 -14.29 -15.76 -11.28
N PRO A 268 -14.13 -15.95 -12.62
CA PRO A 268 -13.24 -15.10 -13.44
C PRO A 268 -13.71 -13.64 -13.56
N ARG A 269 -14.96 -13.36 -13.21
CA ARG A 269 -15.51 -11.99 -13.21
C ARG A 269 -15.21 -11.19 -11.96
N LEU A 270 -14.65 -11.81 -10.89
CA LEU A 270 -14.30 -11.08 -9.67
C LEU A 270 -13.35 -9.89 -9.96
N LYS A 271 -13.73 -8.72 -9.42
CA LYS A 271 -13.02 -7.46 -9.66
C LYS A 271 -12.53 -6.85 -8.36
N PHE A 272 -11.33 -6.27 -8.46
CA PHE A 272 -10.83 -5.27 -7.54
C PHE A 272 -10.99 -3.90 -8.20
N ALA A 273 -11.46 -2.90 -7.45
CA ALA A 273 -11.51 -1.54 -7.93
C ALA A 273 -10.60 -0.61 -7.10
N PHE A 274 -10.17 0.46 -7.73
CA PHE A 274 -9.50 1.58 -7.08
C PHE A 274 -10.31 2.84 -7.36
N GLU A 275 -10.73 3.53 -6.30
CA GLU A 275 -11.54 4.75 -6.41
C GLU A 275 -10.71 5.97 -6.01
N PRO A 276 -10.31 6.83 -6.97
CA PRO A 276 -9.46 7.99 -6.69
C PRO A 276 -10.08 9.01 -5.72
N ASN A 277 -11.41 9.11 -5.65
CA ASN A 277 -12.11 10.04 -4.77
C ASN A 277 -12.34 9.47 -3.36
N ALA A 278 -12.05 8.18 -3.13
CA ALA A 278 -12.14 7.57 -1.82
C ALA A 278 -10.82 7.76 -1.04
N VAL A 279 -10.55 8.99 -0.61
CA VAL A 279 -9.26 9.38 -0.03
C VAL A 279 -9.21 9.10 1.47
N SER A 280 -8.11 8.48 1.91
CA SER A 280 -7.75 8.27 3.32
C SER A 280 -6.46 9.01 3.67
N HIS A 281 -6.33 9.43 4.94
CA HIS A 281 -5.18 10.14 5.48
C HIS A 281 -4.62 9.41 6.69
N THR A 282 -3.33 9.05 6.64
CA THR A 282 -2.63 8.35 7.73
C THR A 282 -1.33 9.08 8.07
N ASP A 283 -0.81 8.88 9.27
CA ASP A 283 0.47 9.44 9.66
C ASP A 283 1.60 8.50 9.22
N ALA A 284 2.68 9.09 8.70
CA ALA A 284 3.90 8.37 8.34
C ALA A 284 4.96 8.55 9.45
N PRO A 285 5.87 7.59 9.64
CA PRO A 285 6.99 7.73 10.55
C PRO A 285 7.81 8.99 10.29
N GLU A 286 8.08 9.78 11.34
CA GLU A 286 8.78 11.06 11.22
C GLU A 286 10.30 10.91 11.16
N SER A 287 10.83 9.79 11.65
CA SER A 287 12.27 9.49 11.66
C SER A 287 12.63 8.38 10.69
N LEU A 288 13.87 8.42 10.18
CA LEU A 288 14.40 7.35 9.33
C LEU A 288 14.36 5.99 10.04
N LEU A 289 14.70 5.94 11.32
CA LEU A 289 14.64 4.69 12.10
C LEU A 289 13.20 4.16 12.20
N GLY A 290 12.23 5.05 12.42
CA GLY A 290 10.80 4.70 12.42
C GLY A 290 10.36 4.13 11.07
N PHE A 291 10.76 4.76 9.96
CA PHE A 291 10.53 4.28 8.61
C PHE A 291 11.15 2.90 8.39
N LEU A 292 12.41 2.70 8.75
CA LEU A 292 13.10 1.42 8.59
C LEU A 292 12.44 0.29 9.43
N LYS A 293 12.01 0.60 10.67
CA LYS A 293 11.25 -0.37 11.50
C LYS A 293 9.91 -0.74 10.86
N GLN A 294 9.20 0.21 10.27
CA GLN A 294 7.96 -0.06 9.56
C GLN A 294 8.19 -0.97 8.35
N ARG A 295 9.23 -0.69 7.54
CA ARG A 295 9.62 -1.49 6.37
C ARG A 295 10.12 -2.87 6.74
N LEU A 296 10.86 -3.00 7.85
CA LEU A 296 11.30 -4.30 8.35
C LEU A 296 10.13 -5.29 8.51
N ARG A 297 8.99 -4.78 8.98
CA ARG A 297 7.76 -5.55 9.11
C ARG A 297 7.09 -5.80 7.75
N TRP A 298 6.83 -4.74 6.97
CA TRP A 298 6.07 -4.86 5.73
C TRP A 298 6.74 -5.77 4.70
N ASP A 299 8.04 -5.60 4.48
CA ASP A 299 8.78 -6.36 3.48
C ASP A 299 9.08 -7.79 3.97
N GLY A 300 9.37 -7.96 5.27
CA GLY A 300 9.51 -9.29 5.88
C GLY A 300 8.23 -10.11 5.82
N ASP A 301 7.10 -9.48 6.14
CA ASP A 301 5.78 -10.11 6.09
C ASP A 301 5.39 -10.52 4.65
N THR A 302 5.81 -9.76 3.64
CA THR A 302 5.61 -10.12 2.22
C THR A 302 6.28 -11.46 1.90
N TRP A 303 7.52 -11.66 2.33
CA TRP A 303 8.22 -12.95 2.20
C TRP A 303 7.46 -14.08 2.91
N TYR A 304 7.02 -13.86 4.15
CA TYR A 304 6.27 -14.86 4.92
C TYR A 304 5.00 -15.30 4.20
N ILE A 305 4.24 -14.37 3.68
CA ILE A 305 2.98 -14.64 2.98
C ILE A 305 3.24 -15.44 1.70
N TYR A 306 4.22 -15.06 0.89
CA TYR A 306 4.49 -15.74 -0.39
C TYR A 306 5.17 -17.11 -0.20
N ALA A 307 6.23 -17.16 0.58
CA ALA A 307 7.08 -18.36 0.68
C ALA A 307 6.58 -19.40 1.68
N ASN A 308 5.82 -18.96 2.71
CA ASN A 308 5.38 -19.89 3.76
C ASN A 308 3.88 -20.18 3.68
N LYS A 309 3.04 -19.13 3.74
CA LYS A 309 1.59 -19.34 3.87
C LYS A 309 0.93 -19.73 2.54
N HIS A 310 1.27 -19.05 1.45
CA HIS A 310 0.61 -19.23 0.15
C HIS A 310 1.45 -19.98 -0.90
N LYS A 311 2.56 -20.59 -0.53
CA LYS A 311 3.47 -21.27 -1.48
C LYS A 311 2.79 -22.24 -2.44
N PHE A 312 1.77 -22.95 -1.99
CA PHE A 312 1.00 -23.90 -2.83
C PHE A 312 -0.21 -23.25 -3.53
N GLY A 313 -0.65 -22.08 -3.06
CA GLY A 313 -1.76 -21.34 -3.65
C GLY A 313 -1.31 -20.38 -4.76
N ILE A 314 -0.01 -20.15 -4.92
CA ILE A 314 0.58 -19.33 -5.99
C ILE A 314 0.78 -20.23 -7.22
N ALA A 315 -0.31 -20.46 -7.95
CA ALA A 315 -0.31 -21.28 -9.14
C ALA A 315 -1.30 -20.72 -10.17
N ALA A 316 -0.94 -20.80 -11.45
CA ALA A 316 -1.80 -20.35 -12.55
C ALA A 316 -3.15 -21.09 -12.59
N SER A 317 -3.16 -22.36 -12.19
CA SER A 317 -4.36 -23.20 -12.08
C SER A 317 -5.35 -22.72 -11.01
N VAL A 318 -4.91 -21.90 -10.05
CA VAL A 318 -5.72 -21.42 -8.93
C VAL A 318 -6.13 -19.96 -9.11
N MET A 319 -5.18 -19.08 -9.46
CA MET A 319 -5.41 -17.63 -9.56
C MET A 319 -5.53 -17.10 -11.00
N GLY A 320 -5.37 -17.97 -12.00
CA GLY A 320 -5.33 -17.61 -13.42
C GLY A 320 -3.98 -17.05 -13.86
N TRP A 321 -3.64 -17.22 -15.14
CA TRP A 321 -2.34 -16.85 -15.71
C TRP A 321 -1.98 -15.38 -15.49
N LYS A 322 -2.93 -14.47 -15.64
CA LYS A 322 -2.71 -13.03 -15.49
C LYS A 322 -2.27 -12.66 -14.07
N ASN A 323 -2.99 -13.10 -13.04
CA ASN A 323 -2.62 -12.85 -11.65
C ASN A 323 -1.33 -13.56 -11.26
N PHE A 324 -1.11 -14.78 -11.78
CA PHE A 324 0.09 -15.56 -11.52
C PHE A 324 1.34 -14.87 -12.08
N ILE A 325 1.34 -14.50 -13.37
CA ILE A 325 2.47 -13.81 -14.00
C ILE A 325 2.74 -12.46 -13.32
N PHE A 326 1.69 -11.70 -13.03
CA PHE A 326 1.84 -10.43 -12.32
C PHE A 326 2.44 -10.62 -10.92
N LEU A 327 2.02 -11.63 -10.18
CA LEU A 327 2.54 -11.92 -8.86
C LEU A 327 4.00 -12.38 -8.91
N LEU A 328 4.39 -13.21 -9.89
CA LEU A 328 5.79 -13.60 -10.09
C LEU A 328 6.65 -12.39 -10.44
N TRP A 329 6.18 -11.55 -11.36
CA TRP A 329 6.94 -10.38 -11.80
C TRP A 329 6.99 -9.28 -10.72
N TYR A 330 5.85 -8.82 -10.24
CA TYR A 330 5.82 -7.72 -9.26
C TYR A 330 6.09 -8.22 -7.83
N GLY A 331 5.44 -9.28 -7.39
CA GLY A 331 5.55 -9.77 -6.02
C GLY A 331 6.89 -10.46 -5.74
N VAL A 332 7.32 -11.38 -6.61
CA VAL A 332 8.53 -12.16 -6.36
C VAL A 332 9.76 -11.47 -6.94
N LEU A 333 9.77 -11.17 -8.24
CA LEU A 333 10.97 -10.63 -8.89
C LEU A 333 11.27 -9.20 -8.41
N PHE A 334 10.27 -8.33 -8.37
CA PHE A 334 10.47 -6.91 -8.01
C PHE A 334 10.54 -6.66 -6.50
N GLN A 335 9.70 -7.32 -5.67
CA GLN A 335 9.70 -7.07 -4.23
C GLN A 335 10.66 -7.95 -3.44
N VAL A 336 10.96 -9.16 -3.92
CA VAL A 336 11.79 -10.13 -3.18
C VAL A 336 13.20 -10.25 -3.78
N ILE A 337 13.33 -10.49 -5.08
CA ILE A 337 14.63 -10.77 -5.71
C ILE A 337 15.42 -9.48 -5.96
N MET A 338 14.79 -8.44 -6.50
CA MET A 338 15.45 -7.20 -6.87
C MET A 338 16.24 -6.52 -5.73
N PRO A 339 15.79 -6.47 -4.46
CA PRO A 339 16.57 -5.92 -3.36
C PRO A 339 17.96 -6.57 -3.21
N PHE A 340 18.03 -7.90 -3.29
CA PHE A 340 19.29 -8.64 -3.25
C PHE A 340 20.13 -8.40 -4.50
N SER A 341 19.49 -8.40 -5.66
CA SER A 341 20.17 -8.18 -6.94
C SER A 341 20.82 -6.80 -7.00
N ILE A 342 20.18 -5.75 -6.48
CA ILE A 342 20.75 -4.40 -6.42
C ILE A 342 22.00 -4.40 -5.53
N ILE A 343 21.97 -5.03 -4.35
CA ILE A 343 23.12 -5.09 -3.45
C ILE A 343 24.29 -5.84 -4.10
N ILE A 344 24.02 -7.05 -4.62
CA ILE A 344 25.04 -7.90 -5.26
C ILE A 344 25.65 -7.18 -6.45
N TYR A 345 24.82 -6.56 -7.29
CA TYR A 345 25.27 -5.85 -8.47
C TYR A 345 26.08 -4.60 -8.13
N THR A 346 25.65 -3.81 -7.14
CA THR A 346 26.41 -2.64 -6.68
C THR A 346 27.77 -3.03 -6.13
N LEU A 347 27.85 -4.11 -5.34
CA LEU A 347 29.12 -4.65 -4.84
C LEU A 347 29.98 -5.18 -5.99
N TYR A 348 29.42 -5.89 -6.94
CA TYR A 348 30.14 -6.36 -8.14
C TYR A 348 30.75 -5.19 -8.90
N MET A 349 29.98 -4.13 -9.17
CA MET A 349 30.48 -2.92 -9.85
C MET A 349 31.59 -2.22 -9.03
N ALA A 350 31.46 -2.17 -7.70
CA ALA A 350 32.48 -1.55 -6.83
C ALA A 350 33.81 -2.31 -6.82
N VAL A 351 33.79 -3.63 -7.05
CA VAL A 351 34.99 -4.47 -7.09
C VAL A 351 35.60 -4.50 -8.49
N MET A 352 34.76 -4.56 -9.53
CA MET A 352 35.22 -4.76 -10.91
C MET A 352 35.62 -3.46 -11.62
N LEU A 353 35.05 -2.33 -11.24
CA LEU A 353 35.37 -1.05 -11.86
C LEU A 353 36.41 -0.27 -11.04
N PRO A 354 37.28 0.48 -11.70
CA PRO A 354 38.09 1.50 -11.03
C PRO A 354 37.23 2.46 -10.23
N SER A 355 37.66 2.86 -9.03
CA SER A 355 36.86 3.63 -8.08
C SER A 355 36.24 4.91 -8.67
N HIS A 356 36.99 5.63 -9.52
CA HIS A 356 36.51 6.84 -10.18
C HIS A 356 35.38 6.55 -11.21
N ILE A 357 35.47 5.43 -11.95
CA ILE A 357 34.44 5.00 -12.91
C ILE A 357 33.18 4.52 -12.13
N PHE A 358 33.39 3.76 -11.06
CA PHE A 358 32.28 3.34 -10.19
C PHE A 358 31.51 4.55 -9.64
N LEU A 359 32.22 5.54 -9.05
CA LEU A 359 31.59 6.73 -8.51
C LEU A 359 30.85 7.53 -9.58
N LEU A 360 31.46 7.74 -10.76
CA LEU A 360 30.80 8.41 -11.87
C LEU A 360 29.54 7.66 -12.34
N SER A 361 29.62 6.33 -12.43
CA SER A 361 28.47 5.48 -12.76
C SER A 361 27.34 5.63 -11.74
N MET A 362 27.65 5.67 -10.45
CA MET A 362 26.65 5.89 -9.39
C MET A 362 25.98 7.27 -9.50
N VAL A 363 26.76 8.32 -9.81
CA VAL A 363 26.21 9.66 -10.06
C VAL A 363 25.28 9.67 -11.26
N LEU A 364 25.66 9.03 -12.37
CA LEU A 364 24.83 8.96 -13.58
C LEU A 364 23.54 8.20 -13.34
N VAL A 365 23.60 7.07 -12.65
CA VAL A 365 22.43 6.29 -12.25
C VAL A 365 21.52 7.13 -11.35
N TYR A 366 22.08 7.84 -10.38
CA TYR A 366 21.33 8.72 -9.50
C TYR A 366 20.60 9.84 -10.26
N LEU A 367 21.29 10.52 -11.17
CA LEU A 367 20.70 11.55 -12.01
C LEU A 367 19.60 11.00 -12.91
N PHE A 368 19.83 9.80 -13.49
CA PHE A 368 18.82 9.12 -14.30
C PHE A 368 17.54 8.82 -13.50
N TYR A 369 17.68 8.26 -12.30
CA TYR A 369 16.54 8.03 -11.42
C TYR A 369 15.83 9.33 -11.01
N THR A 370 16.58 10.41 -10.77
CA THR A 370 16.00 11.73 -10.47
C THR A 370 15.13 12.22 -11.62
N VAL A 371 15.62 12.11 -12.87
CA VAL A 371 14.83 12.48 -14.05
C VAL A 371 13.59 11.60 -14.20
N LEU A 372 13.75 10.29 -14.06
CA LEU A 372 12.65 9.33 -14.22
C LEU A 372 11.53 9.56 -13.20
N VAL A 373 11.88 9.77 -11.93
CA VAL A 373 10.91 10.08 -10.87
C VAL A 373 10.28 11.45 -11.09
N SER A 374 11.04 12.43 -11.56
CA SER A 374 10.52 13.77 -11.88
C SER A 374 9.46 13.71 -12.98
N ILE A 375 9.70 12.95 -14.04
CA ILE A 375 8.72 12.72 -15.12
C ILE A 375 7.44 12.12 -14.54
N GLN A 376 7.54 11.07 -13.73
CA GLN A 376 6.37 10.43 -13.11
C GLN A 376 5.60 11.38 -12.20
N TYR A 377 6.31 12.17 -11.41
CA TYR A 377 5.69 13.14 -10.51
C TYR A 377 4.98 14.26 -11.28
N ILE A 378 5.58 14.79 -12.35
CA ILE A 378 4.94 15.79 -13.21
C ILE A 378 3.68 15.21 -13.86
N LEU A 379 3.76 13.99 -14.40
CA LEU A 379 2.58 13.30 -14.94
C LEU A 379 1.48 13.11 -13.89
N TYR A 380 1.86 12.74 -12.66
CA TYR A 380 0.92 12.65 -11.54
C TYR A 380 0.23 13.99 -11.27
N LEU A 381 1.00 15.08 -11.15
CA LEU A 381 0.47 16.42 -10.89
C LEU A 381 -0.50 16.89 -11.98
N VAL A 382 -0.17 16.63 -13.24
CA VAL A 382 -0.98 17.08 -14.39
C VAL A 382 -2.24 16.24 -14.54
N LEU A 383 -2.17 14.93 -14.39
CA LEU A 383 -3.22 14.00 -14.79
C LEU A 383 -4.11 13.52 -13.63
N LEU A 384 -3.57 13.43 -12.42
CA LEU A 384 -4.26 12.76 -11.30
C LEU A 384 -4.44 13.61 -10.05
N SER A 385 -3.61 14.63 -9.84
CA SER A 385 -3.68 15.42 -8.60
C SER A 385 -4.88 16.36 -8.59
N ASP A 386 -5.75 16.19 -7.60
CA ASP A 386 -6.85 17.12 -7.30
C ASP A 386 -6.40 18.29 -6.40
N ARG A 387 -5.24 18.15 -5.73
CA ARG A 387 -4.66 19.14 -4.80
C ARG A 387 -3.29 19.63 -5.27
N ARG A 388 -3.21 20.06 -6.54
CA ARG A 388 -1.95 20.39 -7.23
C ARG A 388 -1.04 21.33 -6.45
N LEU A 389 -1.60 22.38 -5.82
CA LEU A 389 -0.80 23.36 -5.04
C LEU A 389 -0.15 22.75 -3.79
N GLU A 390 -0.82 21.80 -3.14
CA GLU A 390 -0.28 21.08 -1.99
C GLU A 390 0.77 20.06 -2.45
N ASP A 391 0.42 19.29 -3.46
CA ASP A 391 1.26 18.23 -3.97
C ASP A 391 2.54 18.77 -4.60
N CYS A 392 2.53 19.94 -5.26
CA CYS A 392 3.73 20.63 -5.78
C CYS A 392 4.77 20.95 -4.71
N GLN A 393 4.40 21.04 -3.43
CA GLN A 393 5.35 21.30 -2.35
C GLN A 393 6.37 20.18 -2.14
N ALA A 394 6.15 19.01 -2.72
CA ALA A 394 7.10 17.91 -2.71
C ALA A 394 8.17 17.99 -3.83
N PHE A 395 8.14 19.01 -4.70
CA PHE A 395 9.05 19.11 -5.85
C PHE A 395 10.54 19.07 -5.46
N TRP A 396 10.93 19.78 -4.42
CA TRP A 396 12.33 19.87 -4.01
C TRP A 396 12.90 18.55 -3.44
N VAL A 397 12.05 17.64 -2.92
CA VAL A 397 12.51 16.34 -2.41
C VAL A 397 12.82 15.35 -3.53
N LEU A 398 12.48 15.65 -4.79
CA LEU A 398 12.83 14.83 -5.95
C LEU A 398 14.33 14.60 -6.05
N LEU A 399 15.14 15.62 -5.69
CA LEU A 399 16.59 15.50 -5.72
C LEU A 399 17.14 14.49 -4.70
N ILE A 400 16.43 14.26 -3.60
CA ILE A 400 16.87 13.36 -2.51
C ILE A 400 16.22 11.99 -2.64
N TYR A 401 15.10 11.92 -3.34
CA TYR A 401 14.24 10.74 -3.38
C TYR A 401 14.92 9.46 -3.92
N PRO A 402 15.80 9.49 -4.96
CA PRO A 402 16.50 8.27 -5.40
C PRO A 402 17.36 7.65 -4.30
N GLY A 403 18.03 8.46 -3.48
CA GLY A 403 18.80 7.98 -2.34
C GLY A 403 17.90 7.35 -1.28
N PHE A 404 16.76 7.95 -1.00
CA PHE A 404 15.76 7.39 -0.08
C PHE A 404 15.19 6.05 -0.59
N GLN A 405 14.89 5.95 -1.88
CA GLN A 405 14.47 4.70 -2.51
C GLN A 405 15.55 3.62 -2.43
N PHE A 406 16.81 3.97 -2.69
CA PHE A 406 17.92 3.03 -2.58
C PHE A 406 18.07 2.47 -1.16
N ILE A 407 17.98 3.33 -0.13
CA ILE A 407 17.97 2.91 1.28
C ILE A 407 16.79 1.97 1.55
N GLY A 408 15.58 2.31 1.11
CA GLY A 408 14.40 1.46 1.27
C GLY A 408 14.58 0.09 0.60
N ARG A 409 15.06 0.06 -0.64
CA ARG A 409 15.30 -1.18 -1.40
C ARG A 409 16.35 -2.08 -0.74
N THR A 410 17.49 -1.53 -0.34
CA THR A 410 18.52 -2.32 0.34
C THR A 410 18.02 -2.81 1.70
N TRP A 411 17.22 -2.01 2.40
CA TRP A 411 16.60 -2.42 3.67
C TRP A 411 15.57 -3.54 3.50
N SER A 412 14.87 -3.61 2.37
CA SER A 412 13.97 -4.73 2.09
C SER A 412 14.69 -6.08 2.09
N ALA A 413 15.93 -6.14 1.59
CA ALA A 413 16.74 -7.37 1.69
C ALA A 413 17.03 -7.74 3.17
N VAL A 414 17.36 -6.75 4.00
CA VAL A 414 17.56 -6.95 5.45
C VAL A 414 16.26 -7.44 6.10
N ALA A 415 15.12 -6.89 5.73
CA ALA A 415 13.83 -7.29 6.26
C ALA A 415 13.49 -8.74 5.92
N ILE A 416 13.76 -9.16 4.69
CA ILE A 416 13.54 -10.55 4.24
C ILE A 416 14.48 -11.50 5.00
N LEU A 417 15.76 -11.15 5.16
CA LEU A 417 16.72 -11.95 5.94
C LEU A 417 16.28 -12.05 7.42
N ASN A 418 15.86 -10.93 8.01
CA ASN A 418 15.32 -10.94 9.37
C ASN A 418 14.09 -11.86 9.50
N GLN A 419 13.23 -11.89 8.48
CA GLN A 419 12.10 -12.81 8.47
C GLN A 419 12.52 -14.27 8.39
N ILE A 420 13.53 -14.59 7.56
CA ILE A 420 14.02 -15.95 7.37
C ILE A 420 14.71 -16.48 8.65
N PHE A 421 15.61 -15.69 9.22
CA PHE A 421 16.42 -16.13 10.36
C PHE A 421 15.73 -15.92 11.71
N ASN A 422 15.11 -14.77 11.92
CA ASN A 422 14.53 -14.36 13.21
C ASN A 422 13.01 -14.53 13.30
N LYS A 423 12.33 -14.99 12.21
CA LYS A 423 10.87 -15.14 12.17
C LYS A 423 10.14 -13.85 12.58
N GLY A 424 10.48 -12.73 11.93
CA GLY A 424 9.95 -11.40 12.25
C GLY A 424 8.42 -11.30 12.33
N HIS A 425 7.68 -12.17 11.62
CA HIS A 425 6.22 -12.30 11.71
C HIS A 425 5.70 -12.69 13.11
N LEU A 426 6.56 -13.15 14.02
CA LEU A 426 6.21 -13.46 15.40
C LEU A 426 6.43 -12.27 16.36
N ASP A 427 6.62 -11.06 15.84
CA ASP A 427 6.77 -9.86 16.66
C ASP A 427 5.50 -9.61 17.49
N SER A 428 5.64 -9.72 18.81
CA SER A 428 4.55 -9.54 19.77
C SER A 428 4.01 -8.12 19.86
N ALA A 429 4.69 -7.15 19.24
CA ALA A 429 4.20 -5.78 19.15
C ALA A 429 2.90 -5.70 18.34
N MET A 430 2.73 -6.55 17.31
CA MET A 430 1.55 -6.55 16.45
C MET A 430 0.37 -7.31 17.04
N ALA A 431 0.62 -8.51 17.58
CA ALA A 431 -0.40 -9.35 18.20
C ALA A 431 0.24 -10.28 19.24
N PRO A 432 -0.51 -10.82 20.21
CA PRO A 432 0.03 -11.79 21.16
C PRO A 432 0.59 -13.02 20.44
N LEU A 433 1.67 -13.60 20.96
CA LEU A 433 2.35 -14.79 20.37
C LEU A 433 1.39 -15.96 20.10
N TRP A 434 0.37 -16.15 20.93
CA TRP A 434 -0.60 -17.22 20.73
C TRP A 434 -1.48 -17.01 19.49
N VAL A 435 -1.71 -15.75 19.10
CA VAL A 435 -2.42 -15.40 17.85
C VAL A 435 -1.49 -15.62 16.65
N LEU A 436 -0.24 -15.12 16.73
CA LEU A 436 0.75 -15.22 15.66
C LEU A 436 1.12 -16.69 15.37
N LYS A 437 1.14 -17.55 16.38
CA LYS A 437 1.40 -18.98 16.22
C LYS A 437 0.24 -19.77 15.62
N LYS A 438 -1.01 -19.32 15.80
CA LYS A 438 -2.19 -19.97 15.21
C LYS A 438 -2.27 -19.85 13.68
N GLY A 439 -1.64 -18.86 13.08
CA GLY A 439 -1.56 -18.69 11.62
C GLY A 439 -0.74 -19.76 10.89
N LYS A 440 -0.36 -20.84 11.57
CA LYS A 440 0.38 -22.00 11.03
C LYS A 440 -0.49 -23.18 10.59
N GLN A 441 -1.81 -23.06 10.66
CA GLN A 441 -2.71 -24.14 10.21
C GLN A 441 -3.26 -23.86 8.82
#